data_4d9df01485b2a011b560d98eb128f5dc
#
_entry.id   4d9df01485b2a011b560d98eb128f5dc
#
_cell.length_a   1.000
_cell.length_b   1.000
_cell.length_c   1.000
_cell.angle_alpha   90.00
_cell.angle_beta   90.00
_cell.angle_gamma   90.00
#
_symmetry.space_group_name_H-M   'P 1'
#
loop_
_entity.id
_entity.type
_entity.pdbx_description
1 polymer ?
#
loop_
_entity_poly.entity_id
_entity_poly.type
_entity_poly.pdbx_seq_one_letter_code
_entity_poly.pdbx_strand_id
1 'polypeptide(L)'
;MRLSRYFLPVLKETPSEAQIASHRYMLRAGMIRQQAAGIYSWLPLGFKVLKKIEAIVHEEQIRAGHIPMLMPTLQSADLWRESGRYDAYGPEMLRITDRHGRDMLYGPTNEEMITDIFRSHVASYKDLPLTLYHIQWKFRDEVRPRFGVMRGREFYMKDGYNFDIDRDSAIHAYNRHMVSYLRTYERMGLKALPMRADSGPIGGDDTHEFLVLAETGESEVFYDKAILDLTFGDRQVDYDDRAECAQIVTEWTTPYARTDETHDEALYSAIPEDRRKTSRGIEVGQIFYFGTKYSEAMGATVVNDKGERVPVHMGSHGIGVSRLVGALIEANHDDRGIIWPEGVTPFHCGIVNLKQGDAEADAACKGLYQALSDKGLEPLYDDREERAGAKFATMDLIGLPWRITVGPRGLKTGVVELTSRRTGESEEMSPEAAVARVAEIYAPHRTGSHWEPMAKSSFHTWL
;
A
#
# COMPACT_ATOMS: atom_id res chain seq x y z
N MET A 1 -23.04 -3.91 -5.66
CA MET A 1 -23.64 -3.38 -4.39
C MET A 1 -24.66 -2.29 -4.72
N ARG A 2 -25.77 -2.18 -3.95
CA ARG A 2 -26.75 -1.08 -4.07
C ARG A 2 -26.53 -0.07 -2.98
N LEU A 3 -26.54 1.22 -3.33
CA LEU A 3 -26.22 2.29 -2.39
C LEU A 3 -27.29 2.46 -1.29
N SER A 4 -28.58 2.16 -1.60
CA SER A 4 -29.67 2.13 -0.61
C SER A 4 -29.46 1.09 0.52
N ARG A 5 -28.57 0.12 0.33
CA ARG A 5 -28.25 -0.95 1.29
C ARG A 5 -26.80 -0.94 1.76
N TYR A 6 -26.02 0.04 1.31
CA TYR A 6 -24.61 0.16 1.65
C TYR A 6 -24.42 1.18 2.77
N PHE A 7 -23.75 0.80 3.84
CA PHE A 7 -23.46 1.73 4.93
C PHE A 7 -22.37 2.70 4.47
N LEU A 8 -22.82 3.86 3.98
CA LEU A 8 -21.96 4.94 3.49
C LEU A 8 -22.36 6.27 4.14
N PRO A 9 -21.85 6.59 5.34
CA PRO A 9 -22.20 7.79 6.08
C PRO A 9 -21.44 9.01 5.53
N VAL A 10 -21.86 9.52 4.40
CA VAL A 10 -21.27 10.70 3.73
C VAL A 10 -21.57 11.96 4.53
N LEU A 11 -20.55 12.79 4.74
CA LEU A 11 -20.68 14.10 5.39
C LEU A 11 -20.75 15.21 4.33
N LYS A 12 -21.67 16.15 4.51
CA LYS A 12 -21.79 17.32 3.62
C LYS A 12 -20.68 18.34 3.87
N GLU A 13 -20.33 18.53 5.14
CA GLU A 13 -19.33 19.51 5.57
C GLU A 13 -18.01 18.83 5.91
N THR A 14 -16.93 19.58 5.79
CA THR A 14 -15.60 19.13 6.19
C THR A 14 -15.46 19.29 7.70
N PRO A 15 -15.11 18.21 8.45
CA PRO A 15 -14.77 18.33 9.86
C PRO A 15 -13.60 19.31 10.07
N SER A 16 -13.70 20.13 11.13
CA SER A 16 -12.73 21.21 11.40
C SER A 16 -11.30 20.73 11.65
N GLU A 17 -11.14 19.50 12.13
CA GLU A 17 -9.85 18.85 12.39
C GLU A 17 -9.14 18.37 11.13
N ALA A 18 -9.85 18.26 10.00
CA ALA A 18 -9.31 17.72 8.76
C ALA A 18 -8.60 18.80 7.92
N GLN A 19 -7.28 18.87 8.04
CA GLN A 19 -6.46 19.91 7.41
C GLN A 19 -6.04 19.57 5.97
N ILE A 20 -5.66 18.29 5.70
CA ILE A 20 -5.19 17.85 4.38
C ILE A 20 -6.28 17.14 3.60
N ALA A 21 -6.11 17.03 2.28
CA ALA A 21 -7.12 16.48 1.37
C ALA A 21 -7.51 15.03 1.72
N SER A 22 -6.53 14.15 1.98
CA SER A 22 -6.81 12.75 2.34
C SER A 22 -7.66 12.65 3.59
N HIS A 23 -7.33 13.38 4.64
CA HIS A 23 -8.10 13.37 5.90
C HIS A 23 -9.52 13.88 5.68
N ARG A 24 -9.68 15.02 4.96
CA ARG A 24 -10.99 15.59 4.61
C ARG A 24 -11.86 14.59 3.87
N TYR A 25 -11.32 14.01 2.78
CA TYR A 25 -12.12 13.15 1.91
C TYR A 25 -12.38 11.78 2.51
N MET A 26 -11.46 11.22 3.28
CA MET A 26 -11.71 9.96 3.98
C MET A 26 -12.85 10.09 5.01
N LEU A 27 -12.91 11.19 5.77
CA LEU A 27 -14.01 11.46 6.69
C LEU A 27 -15.32 11.76 5.94
N ARG A 28 -15.28 12.66 4.94
CA ARG A 28 -16.47 13.05 4.18
C ARG A 28 -17.07 11.91 3.38
N ALA A 29 -16.25 11.08 2.75
CA ALA A 29 -16.70 9.93 1.97
C ALA A 29 -17.12 8.73 2.85
N GLY A 30 -17.12 8.87 4.17
CA GLY A 30 -17.51 7.79 5.07
C GLY A 30 -16.58 6.57 4.99
N MET A 31 -15.27 6.80 4.82
CA MET A 31 -14.27 5.73 4.76
C MET A 31 -13.72 5.36 6.12
N ILE A 32 -13.59 6.34 7.02
CA ILE A 32 -13.07 6.18 8.37
C ILE A 32 -13.89 6.98 9.38
N ARG A 33 -13.78 6.58 10.65
CA ARG A 33 -14.28 7.34 11.79
C ARG A 33 -13.25 7.34 12.91
N GLN A 34 -12.93 8.50 13.45
CA GLN A 34 -12.02 8.62 14.57
C GLN A 34 -12.66 8.07 15.85
N GLN A 35 -11.95 7.18 16.55
CA GLN A 35 -12.32 6.64 17.85
C GLN A 35 -11.56 7.34 18.98
N ALA A 36 -10.28 7.58 18.74
CA ALA A 36 -9.39 8.38 19.59
C ALA A 36 -8.35 9.05 18.70
N ALA A 37 -7.55 9.96 19.25
CA ALA A 37 -6.48 10.62 18.50
C ALA A 37 -5.56 9.59 17.83
N GLY A 38 -5.46 9.62 16.52
CA GLY A 38 -4.65 8.70 15.70
C GLY A 38 -5.14 7.24 15.68
N ILE A 39 -6.38 6.97 16.09
CA ILE A 39 -7.00 5.63 16.08
C ILE A 39 -8.34 5.73 15.36
N TYR A 40 -8.52 4.94 14.30
CA TYR A 40 -9.66 5.01 13.39
C TYR A 40 -10.36 3.67 13.21
N SER A 41 -11.69 3.70 13.19
CA SER A 41 -12.47 2.62 12.59
C SER A 41 -12.47 2.79 11.08
N TRP A 42 -12.23 1.70 10.36
CA TRP A 42 -12.34 1.64 8.92
C TRP A 42 -13.76 1.21 8.55
N LEU A 43 -14.52 2.14 7.93
CA LEU A 43 -15.88 1.90 7.49
C LEU A 43 -15.89 1.14 6.15
N PRO A 44 -17.03 0.57 5.71
CA PRO A 44 -17.06 -0.35 4.57
C PRO A 44 -16.32 0.11 3.32
N LEU A 45 -16.47 1.38 2.92
CA LEU A 45 -15.79 1.91 1.73
C LEU A 45 -14.27 1.96 1.93
N GLY A 46 -13.81 2.50 3.06
CA GLY A 46 -12.39 2.58 3.38
C GLY A 46 -11.76 1.21 3.57
N PHE A 47 -12.46 0.31 4.26
CA PHE A 47 -12.00 -1.07 4.45
C PHE A 47 -11.85 -1.82 3.11
N LYS A 48 -12.77 -1.58 2.16
CA LYS A 48 -12.68 -2.20 0.82
C LYS A 48 -11.44 -1.74 0.06
N VAL A 49 -11.08 -0.45 0.13
CA VAL A 49 -9.84 0.08 -0.47
C VAL A 49 -8.62 -0.51 0.24
N LEU A 50 -8.62 -0.53 1.57
CA LEU A 50 -7.54 -1.11 2.38
C LEU A 50 -7.25 -2.56 1.97
N LYS A 51 -8.31 -3.37 1.79
CA LYS A 51 -8.19 -4.79 1.38
C LYS A 51 -7.71 -4.95 -0.06
N LYS A 52 -8.04 -4.03 -0.98
CA LYS A 52 -7.50 -4.06 -2.35
C LYS A 52 -5.99 -3.75 -2.37
N ILE A 53 -5.57 -2.74 -1.61
CA ILE A 53 -4.14 -2.42 -1.45
C ILE A 53 -3.39 -3.60 -0.85
N GLU A 54 -3.92 -4.20 0.23
CA GLU A 54 -3.37 -5.39 0.85
C GLU A 54 -3.20 -6.55 -0.14
N ALA A 55 -4.20 -6.80 -0.98
CA ALA A 55 -4.15 -7.85 -2.00
C ALA A 55 -3.02 -7.62 -3.00
N ILE A 56 -2.86 -6.39 -3.52
CA ILE A 56 -1.76 -6.04 -4.43
C ILE A 56 -0.40 -6.25 -3.75
N VAL A 57 -0.27 -5.83 -2.49
CA VAL A 57 0.97 -6.04 -1.71
C VAL A 57 1.26 -7.53 -1.57
N HIS A 58 0.28 -8.36 -1.19
CA HIS A 58 0.45 -9.80 -1.09
C HIS A 58 0.89 -10.43 -2.41
N GLU A 59 0.22 -10.09 -3.51
CA GLU A 59 0.55 -10.64 -4.83
C GLU A 59 1.99 -10.33 -5.25
N GLU A 60 2.45 -9.09 -5.05
CA GLU A 60 3.81 -8.70 -5.43
C GLU A 60 4.88 -9.26 -4.47
N GLN A 61 4.57 -9.43 -3.19
CA GLN A 61 5.49 -10.11 -2.27
C GLN A 61 5.63 -11.59 -2.62
N ILE A 62 4.53 -12.29 -2.90
CA ILE A 62 4.55 -13.71 -3.34
C ILE A 62 5.28 -13.84 -4.68
N ARG A 63 5.04 -12.93 -5.64
CA ARG A 63 5.74 -12.91 -6.92
C ARG A 63 7.26 -12.77 -6.76
N ALA A 64 7.70 -12.01 -5.77
CA ALA A 64 9.11 -11.88 -5.42
C ALA A 64 9.67 -13.08 -4.62
N GLY A 65 8.87 -14.14 -4.40
CA GLY A 65 9.28 -15.34 -3.66
C GLY A 65 9.29 -15.18 -2.14
N HIS A 66 8.62 -14.15 -1.60
CA HIS A 66 8.51 -13.95 -0.16
C HIS A 66 7.35 -14.78 0.41
N ILE A 67 7.54 -15.32 1.61
CA ILE A 67 6.62 -16.29 2.24
C ILE A 67 5.75 -15.57 3.28
N PRO A 68 4.42 -15.59 3.12
CA PRO A 68 3.51 -14.98 4.08
C PRO A 68 3.39 -15.80 5.37
N MET A 69 3.28 -15.09 6.48
CA MET A 69 2.95 -15.64 7.80
C MET A 69 2.09 -14.64 8.58
N LEU A 70 1.76 -14.93 9.83
CA LEU A 70 1.10 -14.01 10.72
C LEU A 70 1.66 -14.15 12.14
N MET A 71 2.20 -13.05 12.67
CA MET A 71 2.69 -12.95 14.04
C MET A 71 1.67 -12.22 14.92
N PRO A 72 1.65 -12.46 16.24
CA PRO A 72 0.75 -11.76 17.16
C PRO A 72 1.08 -10.27 17.26
N THR A 73 0.07 -9.47 17.65
CA THR A 73 0.24 -8.04 17.94
C THR A 73 0.89 -7.79 19.30
N LEU A 74 0.63 -8.67 20.27
CA LEU A 74 1.26 -8.61 21.60
C LEU A 74 2.55 -9.39 21.62
N GLN A 75 3.59 -8.78 22.17
CA GLN A 75 4.94 -9.35 22.24
C GLN A 75 5.44 -9.36 23.67
N SER A 76 6.28 -10.35 24.02
CA SER A 76 6.99 -10.40 25.30
C SER A 76 8.03 -9.28 25.38
N ALA A 77 8.08 -8.57 26.50
CA ALA A 77 9.12 -7.58 26.77
C ALA A 77 10.52 -8.21 26.84
N ASP A 78 10.63 -9.51 27.17
CA ASP A 78 11.91 -10.19 27.31
C ASP A 78 12.69 -10.29 26.00
N LEU A 79 12.01 -10.49 24.85
CA LEU A 79 12.63 -10.45 23.54
C LEU A 79 13.25 -9.07 23.22
N TRP A 80 12.57 -8.01 23.62
CA TRP A 80 13.03 -6.64 23.43
C TRP A 80 14.15 -6.24 24.40
N ARG A 81 14.18 -6.83 25.59
CA ARG A 81 15.30 -6.70 26.52
C ARG A 81 16.55 -7.41 25.96
N GLU A 82 16.38 -8.58 25.36
CA GLU A 82 17.47 -9.34 24.74
C GLU A 82 18.11 -8.58 23.57
N SER A 83 17.33 -7.91 22.71
CA SER A 83 17.84 -7.06 21.64
C SER A 83 18.41 -5.71 22.14
N GLY A 84 18.17 -5.37 23.39
CA GLY A 84 18.53 -4.06 23.96
C GLY A 84 17.60 -2.91 23.59
N ARG A 85 16.48 -3.17 22.90
CA ARG A 85 15.57 -2.14 22.40
C ARG A 85 14.44 -1.79 23.35
N TYR A 86 14.19 -2.55 24.42
CA TYR A 86 13.03 -2.31 25.30
C TYR A 86 13.03 -0.91 25.89
N ASP A 87 14.17 -0.44 26.40
CA ASP A 87 14.32 0.91 26.93
C ASP A 87 14.68 1.93 25.86
N ALA A 88 15.52 1.53 24.89
CA ALA A 88 16.00 2.39 23.82
C ALA A 88 14.93 2.85 22.85
N TYR A 89 13.83 2.09 22.67
CA TYR A 89 12.72 2.47 21.79
C TYR A 89 11.97 3.72 22.30
N GLY A 90 11.99 3.97 23.59
CA GLY A 90 11.43 5.17 24.19
C GLY A 90 9.91 5.09 24.46
N PRO A 91 9.26 6.27 24.60
CA PRO A 91 7.87 6.37 25.08
C PRO A 91 6.83 5.98 24.00
N GLU A 92 7.20 5.86 22.74
CA GLU A 92 6.27 5.42 21.68
C GLU A 92 5.90 3.94 21.79
N MET A 93 6.64 3.15 22.56
CA MET A 93 6.28 1.77 22.84
C MET A 93 5.12 1.71 23.85
N LEU A 94 4.01 1.11 23.45
CA LEU A 94 2.89 0.83 24.37
C LEU A 94 3.22 -0.39 25.22
N ARG A 95 3.61 -0.17 26.47
CA ARG A 95 3.93 -1.21 27.45
C ARG A 95 2.68 -1.65 28.19
N ILE A 96 2.55 -2.96 28.37
CA ILE A 96 1.37 -3.59 28.97
C ILE A 96 1.84 -4.58 30.03
N THR A 97 1.15 -4.65 31.16
CA THR A 97 1.34 -5.74 32.12
C THR A 97 0.11 -6.62 32.09
N ASP A 98 0.28 -7.91 31.88
CA ASP A 98 -0.84 -8.86 31.86
C ASP A 98 -1.31 -9.17 33.30
N ARG A 99 -2.42 -9.93 33.41
CA ARG A 99 -3.01 -10.29 34.74
C ARG A 99 -2.08 -11.13 35.61
N HIS A 100 -1.04 -11.71 35.05
CA HIS A 100 -0.05 -12.52 35.78
C HIS A 100 1.22 -11.72 36.13
N GLY A 101 1.23 -10.41 35.88
CA GLY A 101 2.37 -9.54 36.15
C GLY A 101 3.50 -9.65 35.12
N ARG A 102 3.25 -10.22 33.94
CA ARG A 102 4.26 -10.31 32.88
C ARG A 102 4.27 -9.04 32.06
N ASP A 103 5.48 -8.51 31.82
CA ASP A 103 5.66 -7.36 30.96
C ASP A 103 5.52 -7.76 29.48
N MET A 104 4.67 -7.05 28.80
CA MET A 104 4.34 -7.21 27.37
C MET A 104 4.39 -5.84 26.71
N LEU A 105 4.29 -5.83 25.39
CA LEU A 105 4.10 -4.62 24.60
C LEU A 105 3.18 -4.88 23.41
N TYR A 106 2.52 -3.84 22.93
CA TYR A 106 1.88 -3.89 21.61
C TYR A 106 2.96 -3.63 20.55
N GLY A 107 3.13 -4.55 19.60
CA GLY A 107 4.24 -4.52 18.63
C GLY A 107 4.27 -3.25 17.78
N PRO A 108 5.30 -2.40 17.91
CA PRO A 108 5.54 -1.31 16.96
C PRO A 108 6.23 -1.78 15.68
N THR A 109 6.89 -2.91 15.73
CA THR A 109 7.61 -3.63 14.68
C THR A 109 7.91 -5.06 15.16
N ASN A 110 8.50 -5.94 14.35
CA ASN A 110 8.61 -7.37 14.66
C ASN A 110 10.02 -7.96 14.47
N GLU A 111 11.09 -7.18 14.45
CA GLU A 111 12.46 -7.68 14.31
C GLU A 111 12.79 -8.75 15.37
N GLU A 112 12.45 -8.48 16.62
CA GLU A 112 12.72 -9.39 17.74
C GLU A 112 11.94 -10.69 17.61
N MET A 113 10.63 -10.59 17.33
CA MET A 113 9.78 -11.77 17.27
C MET A 113 10.14 -12.68 16.10
N ILE A 114 10.41 -12.11 14.93
CA ILE A 114 10.79 -12.92 13.76
C ILE A 114 12.17 -13.55 13.93
N THR A 115 13.10 -12.87 14.60
CA THR A 115 14.42 -13.40 14.93
C THR A 115 14.31 -14.58 15.90
N ASP A 116 13.41 -14.50 16.89
CA ASP A 116 13.13 -15.59 17.82
C ASP A 116 12.53 -16.82 17.11
N ILE A 117 11.57 -16.59 16.20
CA ILE A 117 11.01 -17.66 15.36
C ILE A 117 12.10 -18.29 14.50
N PHE A 118 12.93 -17.48 13.85
CA PHE A 118 14.03 -17.96 13.01
C PHE A 118 14.99 -18.84 13.78
N ARG A 119 15.58 -18.35 14.89
CA ARG A 119 16.57 -19.08 15.69
C ARG A 119 16.06 -20.39 16.30
N SER A 120 14.73 -20.47 16.48
CA SER A 120 14.08 -21.66 17.04
C SER A 120 13.88 -22.78 16.01
N HIS A 121 13.91 -22.47 14.72
CA HIS A 121 13.53 -23.42 13.66
C HIS A 121 14.60 -23.61 12.58
N VAL A 122 15.52 -22.67 12.40
CA VAL A 122 16.54 -22.71 11.34
C VAL A 122 17.92 -22.89 11.94
N ALA A 123 18.61 -23.95 11.55
CA ALA A 123 19.92 -24.31 12.10
C ALA A 123 21.01 -24.43 11.03
N SER A 124 20.67 -24.49 9.75
CA SER A 124 21.59 -24.78 8.65
C SER A 124 21.53 -23.71 7.57
N TYR A 125 22.68 -23.40 6.97
CA TYR A 125 22.75 -22.53 5.79
C TYR A 125 21.94 -23.06 4.58
N LYS A 126 21.62 -24.35 4.56
CA LYS A 126 20.82 -24.98 3.50
C LYS A 126 19.37 -24.51 3.48
N ASP A 127 18.90 -23.96 4.59
CA ASP A 127 17.55 -23.41 4.72
C ASP A 127 17.48 -21.93 4.30
N LEU A 128 18.61 -21.36 3.86
CA LEU A 128 18.74 -19.97 3.42
C LEU A 128 18.87 -19.87 1.88
N PRO A 129 18.50 -18.77 1.23
CA PRO A 129 17.92 -17.55 1.83
C PRO A 129 16.47 -17.76 2.25
N LEU A 130 16.03 -17.05 3.28
CA LEU A 130 14.66 -17.10 3.77
C LEU A 130 14.10 -15.67 3.89
N THR A 131 12.98 -15.39 3.25
CA THR A 131 12.27 -14.12 3.40
C THR A 131 10.84 -14.38 3.84
N LEU A 132 10.50 -13.88 5.02
CA LEU A 132 9.18 -13.98 5.65
C LEU A 132 8.53 -12.60 5.76
N TYR A 133 7.21 -12.50 5.61
CA TYR A 133 6.51 -11.25 5.82
C TYR A 133 5.11 -11.48 6.38
N HIS A 134 4.56 -10.45 7.01
CA HIS A 134 3.15 -10.39 7.33
C HIS A 134 2.57 -9.00 7.08
N ILE A 135 1.24 -8.91 7.12
CA ILE A 135 0.53 -7.64 7.15
C ILE A 135 -0.30 -7.64 8.43
N GLN A 136 -0.01 -6.72 9.33
CA GLN A 136 -0.57 -6.71 10.67
C GLN A 136 -0.69 -5.29 11.22
N TRP A 137 -1.60 -5.11 12.15
CA TRP A 137 -1.72 -3.90 12.95
C TRP A 137 -0.49 -3.68 13.80
N LYS A 138 -0.03 -2.43 13.84
CA LYS A 138 1.06 -1.93 14.67
C LYS A 138 0.54 -0.78 15.52
N PHE A 139 1.22 -0.53 16.63
CA PHE A 139 0.94 0.61 17.47
C PHE A 139 2.24 1.33 17.84
N ARG A 140 2.25 2.64 17.63
CA ARG A 140 3.27 3.57 18.13
C ARG A 140 2.56 4.73 18.79
N ASP A 141 2.87 4.97 20.06
CA ASP A 141 2.21 6.03 20.86
C ASP A 141 2.75 7.41 20.45
N GLU A 142 2.48 7.77 19.21
CA GLU A 142 2.87 9.03 18.60
C GLU A 142 2.35 10.22 19.43
N VAL A 143 3.25 11.10 19.83
CA VAL A 143 2.93 12.28 20.66
C VAL A 143 1.97 13.24 19.97
N ARG A 144 2.07 13.39 18.66
CA ARG A 144 1.26 14.32 17.86
C ARG A 144 0.67 13.63 16.64
N PRO A 145 -0.27 12.70 16.83
CA PRO A 145 -0.98 12.09 15.71
C PRO A 145 -1.72 13.19 14.93
N ARG A 146 -1.60 13.16 13.61
CA ARG A 146 -2.18 14.18 12.72
C ARG A 146 -2.41 13.63 11.32
N PHE A 147 -3.15 14.39 10.52
CA PHE A 147 -3.40 14.05 9.11
C PHE A 147 -4.10 12.70 8.89
N GLY A 148 -5.03 12.35 9.79
CA GLY A 148 -5.81 11.12 9.66
C GLY A 148 -4.93 9.87 9.73
N VAL A 149 -5.03 9.02 8.70
CA VAL A 149 -4.27 7.77 8.60
C VAL A 149 -2.81 7.96 8.19
N MET A 150 -2.38 9.18 7.86
CA MET A 150 -1.01 9.45 7.44
C MET A 150 -0.03 9.34 8.61
N ARG A 151 -0.41 9.82 9.80
CA ARG A 151 0.38 9.76 11.03
C ARG A 151 -0.50 9.40 12.22
N GLY A 152 -0.99 8.17 12.20
CA GLY A 152 -1.80 7.58 13.26
C GLY A 152 -0.95 6.90 14.32
N ARG A 153 -1.61 6.47 15.41
CA ARG A 153 -1.01 5.65 16.48
C ARG A 153 -1.19 4.17 16.23
N GLU A 154 -2.33 3.77 15.71
CA GLU A 154 -2.62 2.41 15.25
C GLU A 154 -2.67 2.42 13.71
N PHE A 155 -1.88 1.57 13.07
CA PHE A 155 -1.75 1.54 11.62
C PHE A 155 -1.51 0.13 11.10
N TYR A 156 -1.88 -0.10 9.84
CA TYR A 156 -1.76 -1.38 9.18
C TYR A 156 -0.52 -1.38 8.29
N MET A 157 0.41 -2.29 8.56
CA MET A 157 1.72 -2.33 7.92
C MET A 157 2.03 -3.74 7.40
N LYS A 158 2.58 -3.82 6.19
CA LYS A 158 3.37 -4.97 5.74
C LYS A 158 4.78 -4.79 6.26
N ASP A 159 5.27 -5.74 7.00
CA ASP A 159 6.68 -5.84 7.34
C ASP A 159 7.23 -7.21 6.96
N GLY A 160 8.37 -7.17 6.26
CA GLY A 160 9.07 -8.35 5.76
C GLY A 160 10.50 -8.38 6.26
N TYR A 161 11.05 -9.58 6.40
CA TYR A 161 12.35 -9.82 7.00
C TYR A 161 13.08 -10.90 6.20
N ASN A 162 14.31 -10.60 5.79
CA ASN A 162 15.17 -11.58 5.15
C ASN A 162 16.24 -12.08 6.10
N PHE A 163 16.63 -13.34 5.89
CA PHE A 163 17.72 -14.03 6.58
C PHE A 163 18.61 -14.66 5.53
N ASP A 164 19.88 -14.29 5.55
CA ASP A 164 20.85 -14.65 4.54
C ASP A 164 22.17 -15.08 5.17
N ILE A 165 22.93 -15.93 4.46
CA ILE A 165 24.19 -16.46 4.97
C ILE A 165 25.31 -15.41 5.00
N ASP A 166 25.24 -14.43 4.09
CA ASP A 166 26.27 -13.43 3.90
C ASP A 166 25.67 -12.09 3.39
N ARG A 167 26.53 -11.07 3.32
CA ARG A 167 26.16 -9.73 2.87
C ARG A 167 25.66 -9.74 1.43
N ASP A 168 26.30 -10.47 0.53
CA ASP A 168 25.96 -10.45 -0.90
C ASP A 168 24.56 -11.04 -1.15
N SER A 169 24.22 -12.09 -0.43
CA SER A 169 22.87 -12.68 -0.45
C SER A 169 21.83 -11.72 0.14
N ALA A 170 22.15 -11.04 1.25
CA ALA A 170 21.29 -10.06 1.87
C ALA A 170 21.05 -8.81 0.98
N ILE A 171 22.06 -8.35 0.25
CA ILE A 171 21.92 -7.27 -0.73
C ILE A 171 21.03 -7.73 -1.91
N HIS A 172 21.11 -8.97 -2.33
CA HIS A 172 20.18 -9.50 -3.33
C HIS A 172 18.73 -9.49 -2.79
N ALA A 173 18.49 -9.90 -1.55
CA ALA A 173 17.19 -9.81 -0.90
C ALA A 173 16.69 -8.36 -0.81
N TYR A 174 17.56 -7.41 -0.51
CA TYR A 174 17.28 -5.96 -0.55
C TYR A 174 16.85 -5.50 -1.94
N ASN A 175 17.58 -5.90 -2.98
CA ASN A 175 17.26 -5.57 -4.38
C ASN A 175 15.91 -6.16 -4.80
N ARG A 176 15.61 -7.40 -4.43
CA ARG A 176 14.29 -8.03 -4.65
C ARG A 176 13.16 -7.21 -4.03
N HIS A 177 13.35 -6.72 -2.81
CA HIS A 177 12.36 -5.86 -2.15
C HIS A 177 12.19 -4.53 -2.88
N MET A 178 13.28 -3.87 -3.31
CA MET A 178 13.18 -2.64 -4.09
C MET A 178 12.38 -2.86 -5.37
N VAL A 179 12.72 -3.88 -6.15
CA VAL A 179 12.02 -4.21 -7.40
C VAL A 179 10.54 -4.51 -7.17
N SER A 180 10.24 -5.30 -6.14
CA SER A 180 8.86 -5.62 -5.74
C SER A 180 8.06 -4.38 -5.34
N TYR A 181 8.68 -3.44 -4.59
CA TYR A 181 8.02 -2.22 -4.15
C TYR A 181 7.73 -1.27 -5.31
N LEU A 182 8.69 -1.07 -6.23
CA LEU A 182 8.48 -0.27 -7.43
C LEU A 182 7.26 -0.76 -8.21
N ARG A 183 7.17 -2.06 -8.44
CA ARG A 183 6.03 -2.67 -9.12
C ARG A 183 4.73 -2.56 -8.32
N THR A 184 4.78 -2.76 -7.01
CA THR A 184 3.63 -2.65 -6.11
C THR A 184 2.97 -1.28 -6.23
N TYR A 185 3.76 -0.20 -6.13
CA TYR A 185 3.23 1.16 -6.19
C TYR A 185 2.71 1.51 -7.59
N GLU A 186 3.42 1.12 -8.65
CA GLU A 186 2.97 1.39 -10.02
C GLU A 186 1.65 0.68 -10.35
N ARG A 187 1.47 -0.57 -9.88
CA ARG A 187 0.18 -1.28 -10.00
C ARG A 187 -0.98 -0.57 -9.30
N MET A 188 -0.70 0.17 -8.25
CA MET A 188 -1.70 1.00 -7.55
C MET A 188 -2.00 2.31 -8.29
N GLY A 189 -1.26 2.62 -9.36
CA GLY A 189 -1.31 3.92 -10.02
C GLY A 189 -0.65 5.03 -9.20
N LEU A 190 0.34 4.67 -8.38
CA LEU A 190 1.04 5.59 -7.49
C LEU A 190 2.53 5.63 -7.84
N LYS A 191 3.06 6.84 -8.09
CA LYS A 191 4.49 7.03 -8.29
C LYS A 191 5.18 7.28 -6.96
N ALA A 192 5.79 6.24 -6.39
CA ALA A 192 6.62 6.32 -5.21
C ALA A 192 8.09 6.16 -5.62
N LEU A 193 8.91 7.17 -5.31
CA LEU A 193 10.30 7.25 -5.73
C LEU A 193 11.22 6.68 -4.65
N PRO A 194 12.14 5.75 -4.97
CA PRO A 194 13.14 5.31 -4.02
C PRO A 194 14.16 6.43 -3.79
N MET A 195 14.27 6.88 -2.56
CA MET A 195 15.20 7.92 -2.15
C MET A 195 16.12 7.41 -1.06
N ARG A 196 17.42 7.69 -1.19
CA ARG A 196 18.38 7.36 -0.14
C ARG A 196 18.02 8.10 1.14
N ALA A 197 17.97 7.37 2.25
CA ALA A 197 17.53 7.87 3.55
C ALA A 197 18.47 7.43 4.67
N ASP A 198 18.30 8.00 5.85
CA ASP A 198 18.98 7.56 7.07
C ASP A 198 18.27 6.33 7.65
N SER A 199 19.05 5.42 8.23
CA SER A 199 18.51 4.19 8.81
C SER A 199 17.93 4.37 10.22
N GLY A 200 18.17 5.52 10.84
CA GLY A 200 17.69 5.84 12.17
C GLY A 200 18.03 4.79 13.24
N PRO A 201 17.16 4.58 14.23
CA PRO A 201 17.38 3.61 15.32
C PRO A 201 17.47 2.14 14.86
N ILE A 202 16.94 1.80 13.69
CA ILE A 202 17.06 0.45 13.12
C ILE A 202 18.52 0.16 12.80
N GLY A 203 19.23 1.14 12.26
CA GLY A 203 20.64 1.05 11.87
C GLY A 203 20.83 0.35 10.53
N GLY A 204 22.06 0.34 10.03
CA GLY A 204 22.46 -0.28 8.78
C GLY A 204 23.06 0.71 7.78
N ASP A 205 23.67 0.17 6.73
CA ASP A 205 24.45 0.95 5.77
C ASP A 205 23.68 1.33 4.50
N ASP A 206 22.65 0.51 4.16
CA ASP A 206 21.85 0.69 2.96
C ASP A 206 20.37 0.82 3.32
N THR A 207 19.80 1.99 3.00
CA THR A 207 18.39 2.30 3.28
C THR A 207 17.82 3.18 2.18
N HIS A 208 16.63 2.81 1.71
CA HIS A 208 15.83 3.65 0.82
C HIS A 208 14.40 3.78 1.35
N GLU A 209 13.90 5.00 1.35
CA GLU A 209 12.49 5.31 1.53
C GLU A 209 11.81 5.45 0.18
N PHE A 210 10.56 5.00 0.10
CA PHE A 210 9.71 5.23 -1.06
C PHE A 210 8.79 6.41 -0.77
N LEU A 211 8.97 7.49 -1.52
CA LEU A 211 8.31 8.77 -1.28
C LEU A 211 7.41 9.17 -2.44
N VAL A 212 6.16 9.47 -2.11
CA VAL A 212 5.19 10.08 -3.03
C VAL A 212 5.30 11.59 -2.92
N LEU A 213 5.61 12.26 -4.04
CA LEU A 213 5.72 13.72 -4.04
C LEU A 213 4.34 14.35 -3.78
N ALA A 214 4.24 15.14 -2.72
CA ALA A 214 3.04 15.87 -2.33
C ALA A 214 3.42 17.04 -1.42
N GLU A 215 2.80 18.20 -1.58
CA GLU A 215 3.04 19.38 -0.73
C GLU A 215 2.75 19.12 0.75
N THR A 216 1.82 18.20 1.02
CA THR A 216 1.45 17.75 2.37
C THR A 216 2.40 16.72 2.98
N GLY A 217 3.46 16.32 2.25
CA GLY A 217 4.48 15.39 2.73
C GLY A 217 5.27 15.93 3.92
N GLU A 218 5.75 15.04 4.79
CA GLU A 218 6.52 15.42 5.98
C GLU A 218 8.02 15.51 5.72
N SER A 219 8.55 14.73 4.76
CA SER A 219 9.98 14.73 4.41
C SER A 219 10.29 15.76 3.34
N GLU A 220 11.36 16.55 3.52
CA GLU A 220 11.93 17.35 2.44
C GLU A 220 12.82 16.47 1.57
N VAL A 221 12.71 16.61 0.25
CA VAL A 221 13.40 15.74 -0.71
C VAL A 221 14.05 16.53 -1.82
N PHE A 222 15.24 16.07 -2.22
CA PHE A 222 16.08 16.63 -3.26
C PHE A 222 16.31 15.59 -4.34
N TYR A 223 15.98 15.90 -5.59
CA TYR A 223 16.05 14.90 -6.65
C TYR A 223 16.35 15.47 -8.04
N ASP A 224 16.91 14.63 -8.87
CA ASP A 224 17.02 14.86 -10.30
C ASP A 224 15.68 14.54 -10.97
N LYS A 225 15.11 15.51 -11.72
CA LYS A 225 13.86 15.35 -12.46
C LYS A 225 13.83 14.09 -13.33
N ALA A 226 14.97 13.60 -13.80
CA ALA A 226 15.04 12.40 -14.63
C ALA A 226 14.43 11.15 -13.97
N ILE A 227 14.38 11.07 -12.62
CA ILE A 227 13.74 9.95 -11.92
C ILE A 227 12.23 9.88 -12.19
N LEU A 228 11.61 11.02 -12.55
CA LEU A 228 10.18 11.07 -12.84
C LEU A 228 9.81 10.39 -14.17
N ASP A 229 10.78 10.24 -15.07
CA ASP A 229 10.57 9.60 -16.38
C ASP A 229 10.67 8.07 -16.30
N LEU A 230 11.22 7.54 -15.20
CA LEU A 230 11.33 6.10 -14.99
C LEU A 230 9.95 5.50 -14.74
N THR A 231 9.71 4.34 -15.32
CA THR A 231 8.49 3.54 -15.15
C THR A 231 8.88 2.07 -15.08
N PHE A 232 8.19 1.30 -14.27
CA PHE A 232 8.39 -0.15 -14.21
C PHE A 232 7.74 -0.83 -15.42
N GLY A 233 6.52 -0.41 -15.77
CA GLY A 233 5.74 -0.92 -16.91
C GLY A 233 5.38 -2.41 -16.76
N ASP A 234 5.20 -3.07 -17.90
CA ASP A 234 4.86 -4.50 -17.98
C ASP A 234 6.10 -5.42 -17.92
N ARG A 235 7.19 -4.93 -17.35
CA ARG A 235 8.47 -5.63 -17.23
C ARG A 235 8.27 -6.95 -16.49
N GLN A 236 8.67 -8.06 -17.11
CA GLN A 236 8.78 -9.35 -16.44
C GLN A 236 10.16 -9.44 -15.82
N VAL A 237 10.24 -9.90 -14.58
CA VAL A 237 11.48 -9.96 -13.80
C VAL A 237 11.66 -11.36 -13.25
N ASP A 238 12.83 -11.93 -13.45
CA ASP A 238 13.29 -13.09 -12.69
C ASP A 238 13.91 -12.62 -11.38
N TYR A 239 13.17 -12.73 -10.30
CA TYR A 239 13.62 -12.30 -8.98
C TYR A 239 14.79 -13.14 -8.42
N ASP A 240 15.08 -14.31 -8.98
CA ASP A 240 16.22 -15.12 -8.60
C ASP A 240 17.49 -14.73 -9.36
N ASP A 241 17.36 -14.00 -10.48
CA ASP A 241 18.49 -13.42 -11.19
C ASP A 241 19.03 -12.17 -10.45
N ARG A 242 20.19 -12.35 -9.79
CA ARG A 242 20.87 -11.30 -9.04
C ARG A 242 21.27 -10.10 -9.91
N ALA A 243 21.70 -10.38 -11.14
CA ALA A 243 22.17 -9.34 -12.07
C ALA A 243 21.00 -8.50 -12.59
N GLU A 244 19.88 -9.14 -12.92
CA GLU A 244 18.68 -8.44 -13.35
C GLU A 244 18.11 -7.53 -12.26
N CYS A 245 17.94 -8.04 -11.03
CA CYS A 245 17.50 -7.23 -9.90
C CYS A 245 18.44 -6.06 -9.64
N ALA A 246 19.76 -6.29 -9.63
CA ALA A 246 20.75 -5.24 -9.40
C ALA A 246 20.74 -4.18 -10.52
N GLN A 247 20.52 -4.57 -11.76
CA GLN A 247 20.41 -3.65 -12.89
C GLN A 247 19.18 -2.72 -12.74
N ILE A 248 18.02 -3.26 -12.37
CA ILE A 248 16.81 -2.46 -12.12
C ILE A 248 17.05 -1.49 -10.98
N VAL A 249 17.64 -1.94 -9.87
CA VAL A 249 17.96 -1.06 -8.73
C VAL A 249 18.91 0.06 -9.17
N THR A 250 19.96 -0.24 -9.95
CA THR A 250 20.89 0.74 -10.47
C THR A 250 20.19 1.77 -11.36
N GLU A 251 19.27 1.33 -12.24
CA GLU A 251 18.46 2.23 -13.07
C GLU A 251 17.70 3.25 -12.23
N TRP A 252 17.05 2.82 -11.16
CA TRP A 252 16.21 3.67 -10.30
C TRP A 252 16.99 4.50 -9.27
N THR A 253 18.22 4.11 -8.95
CA THR A 253 19.07 4.81 -7.97
C THR A 253 20.20 5.62 -8.60
N THR A 254 20.39 5.57 -9.91
CA THR A 254 21.36 6.39 -10.65
C THR A 254 21.00 7.88 -10.66
N PRO A 255 19.74 8.29 -10.93
CA PRO A 255 19.36 9.68 -10.72
C PRO A 255 19.46 10.04 -9.24
N TYR A 256 20.01 11.22 -8.95
CA TYR A 256 20.08 11.70 -7.56
C TYR A 256 18.68 11.79 -6.96
N ALA A 257 18.48 11.13 -5.82
CA ALA A 257 17.24 11.21 -5.05
C ALA A 257 17.54 10.92 -3.57
N ARG A 258 17.35 11.91 -2.70
CA ARG A 258 17.68 11.83 -1.27
C ARG A 258 16.71 12.62 -0.41
N THR A 259 16.53 12.14 0.83
CA THR A 259 15.91 12.93 1.90
C THR A 259 16.90 13.99 2.41
N ASP A 260 16.41 14.98 3.12
CA ASP A 260 17.21 16.05 3.73
C ASP A 260 18.33 15.52 4.64
N GLU A 261 18.08 14.45 5.38
CA GLU A 261 19.03 13.81 6.28
C GLU A 261 20.27 13.24 5.55
N THR A 262 20.11 12.83 4.30
CA THR A 262 21.19 12.27 3.46
C THR A 262 21.59 13.18 2.31
N HIS A 263 21.06 14.41 2.28
CA HIS A 263 21.35 15.38 1.23
C HIS A 263 22.84 15.70 1.14
N ASP A 264 23.34 15.76 -0.08
CA ASP A 264 24.73 16.12 -0.40
C ASP A 264 24.71 17.25 -1.43
N GLU A 265 25.00 18.46 -0.98
CA GLU A 265 24.94 19.66 -1.81
C GLU A 265 25.95 19.62 -2.98
N ALA A 266 27.11 19.00 -2.80
CA ALA A 266 28.10 18.91 -3.87
C ALA A 266 27.61 17.99 -5.02
N LEU A 267 27.04 16.88 -4.69
CA LEU A 267 26.44 15.96 -5.68
C LEU A 267 25.19 16.57 -6.32
N TYR A 268 24.35 17.23 -5.52
CA TYR A 268 23.13 17.86 -6.01
C TYR A 268 23.45 19.04 -6.95
N SER A 269 24.42 19.86 -6.63
CA SER A 269 24.88 20.98 -7.46
C SER A 269 25.55 20.53 -8.76
N ALA A 270 25.99 19.29 -8.86
CA ALA A 270 26.54 18.73 -10.11
C ALA A 270 25.43 18.39 -11.14
N ILE A 271 24.17 18.29 -10.72
CA ILE A 271 23.03 18.08 -11.62
C ILE A 271 22.78 19.38 -12.40
N PRO A 272 22.39 19.34 -13.70
CA PRO A 272 21.93 20.51 -14.43
C PRO A 272 20.81 21.25 -13.71
N GLU A 273 20.86 22.59 -13.68
CA GLU A 273 19.95 23.41 -12.88
C GLU A 273 18.48 23.20 -13.20
N ASP A 274 18.13 23.01 -14.48
CA ASP A 274 16.77 22.74 -14.95
C ASP A 274 16.22 21.38 -14.48
N ARG A 275 17.11 20.47 -14.10
CA ARG A 275 16.77 19.13 -13.59
C ARG A 275 16.76 19.05 -12.07
N ARG A 276 17.38 19.97 -11.35
CA ARG A 276 17.34 19.99 -9.87
C ARG A 276 15.95 20.32 -9.39
N LYS A 277 15.43 19.48 -8.50
CA LYS A 277 14.11 19.68 -7.91
C LYS A 277 14.15 19.42 -6.41
N THR A 278 13.41 20.25 -5.69
CA THR A 278 13.11 20.09 -4.27
C THR A 278 11.61 20.00 -4.12
N SER A 279 11.15 19.14 -3.24
CA SER A 279 9.74 18.93 -2.96
C SER A 279 9.54 18.40 -1.55
N ARG A 280 8.31 18.15 -1.20
CA ARG A 280 7.97 17.35 -0.03
C ARG A 280 7.48 15.98 -0.46
N GLY A 281 7.70 14.98 0.40
CA GLY A 281 7.31 13.60 0.12
C GLY A 281 6.58 12.93 1.27
N ILE A 282 5.66 12.05 0.93
CA ILE A 282 4.96 11.16 1.85
C ILE A 282 5.67 9.81 1.79
N GLU A 283 6.27 9.38 2.89
CA GLU A 283 6.88 8.06 3.01
C GLU A 283 5.78 6.99 3.03
N VAL A 284 5.81 6.07 2.06
CA VAL A 284 4.85 4.97 1.93
C VAL A 284 5.47 3.59 2.17
N GLY A 285 6.79 3.51 2.18
CA GLY A 285 7.54 2.31 2.50
C GLY A 285 9.01 2.58 2.67
N GLN A 286 9.70 1.63 3.29
CA GLN A 286 11.14 1.71 3.54
C GLN A 286 11.75 0.32 3.52
N ILE A 287 12.96 0.22 3.02
CA ILE A 287 13.74 -1.01 3.01
C ILE A 287 15.08 -0.78 3.69
N PHE A 288 15.49 -1.75 4.52
CA PHE A 288 16.71 -1.68 5.33
C PHE A 288 17.55 -2.94 5.16
N TYR A 289 18.87 -2.75 5.09
CA TYR A 289 19.84 -3.79 5.40
C TYR A 289 20.63 -3.37 6.64
N PHE A 290 20.62 -4.17 7.70
CA PHE A 290 21.27 -3.86 8.97
C PHE A 290 22.26 -4.95 9.44
N GLY A 291 22.70 -5.80 8.53
CA GLY A 291 23.76 -6.78 8.80
C GLY A 291 23.35 -7.80 9.85
N THR A 292 24.22 -8.00 10.86
CA THR A 292 24.06 -9.01 11.90
C THR A 292 23.59 -8.43 13.25
N LYS A 293 23.13 -7.18 13.28
CA LYS A 293 22.77 -6.47 14.51
C LYS A 293 21.81 -7.27 15.43
N TYR A 294 20.72 -7.77 14.89
CA TYR A 294 19.73 -8.53 15.67
C TYR A 294 20.14 -9.98 15.84
N SER A 295 20.71 -10.60 14.83
CA SER A 295 21.13 -11.99 14.89
C SER A 295 22.25 -12.23 15.90
N GLU A 296 23.21 -11.31 16.02
CA GLU A 296 24.26 -11.38 17.06
C GLU A 296 23.65 -11.17 18.45
N ALA A 297 22.84 -10.12 18.63
CA ALA A 297 22.25 -9.81 19.93
C ALA A 297 21.35 -10.95 20.47
N MET A 298 20.64 -11.64 19.60
CA MET A 298 19.67 -12.69 19.95
C MET A 298 20.18 -14.11 19.67
N GLY A 299 21.43 -14.29 19.25
CA GLY A 299 22.02 -15.60 19.00
C GLY A 299 21.39 -16.36 17.82
N ALA A 300 20.88 -15.66 16.80
CA ALA A 300 20.32 -16.25 15.59
C ALA A 300 21.45 -16.66 14.63
N THR A 301 21.91 -17.90 14.75
CA THR A 301 23.06 -18.44 14.01
C THR A 301 22.69 -19.70 13.25
N VAL A 302 23.38 -19.94 12.14
CA VAL A 302 23.29 -21.18 11.37
C VAL A 302 24.67 -21.83 11.26
N VAL A 303 24.71 -23.15 11.00
CA VAL A 303 25.95 -23.84 10.63
C VAL A 303 26.19 -23.62 9.13
N ASN A 304 27.35 -23.07 8.76
CA ASN A 304 27.76 -22.85 7.38
C ASN A 304 28.30 -24.14 6.72
N ASP A 305 28.74 -24.08 5.48
CA ASP A 305 29.28 -25.17 4.69
C ASP A 305 30.62 -25.75 5.26
N LYS A 306 31.28 -24.96 6.12
CA LYS A 306 32.53 -25.38 6.81
C LYS A 306 32.26 -25.97 8.19
N GLY A 307 31.02 -26.08 8.63
CA GLY A 307 30.64 -26.56 9.96
C GLY A 307 30.76 -25.50 11.07
N GLU A 308 30.97 -24.25 10.76
CA GLU A 308 31.08 -23.14 11.71
C GLU A 308 29.72 -22.50 11.97
N ARG A 309 29.48 -22.09 13.22
CA ARG A 309 28.31 -21.28 13.55
C ARG A 309 28.57 -19.81 13.22
N VAL A 310 27.72 -19.25 12.36
CA VAL A 310 27.80 -17.84 11.94
C VAL A 310 26.47 -17.15 12.16
N PRO A 311 26.46 -15.87 12.58
CA PRO A 311 25.23 -15.07 12.64
C PRO A 311 24.72 -14.83 11.23
N VAL A 312 23.39 -14.80 11.07
CA VAL A 312 22.76 -14.53 9.77
C VAL A 312 22.69 -13.02 9.51
N HIS A 313 22.82 -12.64 8.24
CA HIS A 313 22.55 -11.28 7.80
C HIS A 313 21.04 -11.05 7.65
N MET A 314 20.58 -9.88 8.05
CA MET A 314 19.16 -9.57 8.10
C MET A 314 18.86 -8.19 7.50
N GLY A 315 17.65 -8.04 7.00
CA GLY A 315 17.03 -6.77 6.63
C GLY A 315 15.55 -6.75 7.06
N SER A 316 15.00 -5.56 7.11
CA SER A 316 13.60 -5.29 7.44
C SER A 316 12.98 -4.37 6.39
N HIS A 317 11.78 -4.67 5.93
CA HIS A 317 11.18 -4.00 4.77
C HIS A 317 9.70 -3.73 5.00
N GLY A 318 9.34 -2.44 5.17
CA GLY A 318 8.00 -1.99 5.52
C GLY A 318 7.24 -1.33 4.37
N ILE A 319 5.92 -1.55 4.34
CA ILE A 319 4.95 -0.77 3.55
C ILE A 319 3.82 -0.34 4.47
N GLY A 320 3.55 0.96 4.52
CA GLY A 320 2.43 1.52 5.26
C GLY A 320 1.10 1.33 4.53
N VAL A 321 0.47 0.16 4.65
CA VAL A 321 -0.74 -0.20 3.89
C VAL A 321 -1.89 0.77 4.17
N SER A 322 -2.13 1.14 5.43
CA SER A 322 -3.14 2.15 5.78
C SER A 322 -2.76 3.55 5.32
N ARG A 323 -1.47 3.92 5.37
CA ARG A 323 -0.96 5.20 4.89
C ARG A 323 -1.10 5.34 3.37
N LEU A 324 -0.97 4.25 2.63
CA LEU A 324 -1.15 4.23 1.17
C LEU A 324 -2.54 4.71 0.74
N VAL A 325 -3.59 4.43 1.52
CA VAL A 325 -4.93 4.97 1.23
C VAL A 325 -4.91 6.50 1.23
N GLY A 326 -4.29 7.10 2.22
CA GLY A 326 -4.13 8.55 2.30
C GLY A 326 -3.23 9.12 1.19
N ALA A 327 -2.09 8.49 0.94
CA ALA A 327 -1.15 8.92 -0.11
C ALA A 327 -1.77 8.88 -1.51
N LEU A 328 -2.56 7.85 -1.81
CA LEU A 328 -3.31 7.75 -3.06
C LEU A 328 -4.30 8.92 -3.23
N ILE A 329 -4.98 9.31 -2.16
CA ILE A 329 -5.92 10.45 -2.20
C ILE A 329 -5.16 11.76 -2.33
N GLU A 330 -4.04 11.96 -1.60
CA GLU A 330 -3.22 13.17 -1.73
C GLU A 330 -2.73 13.37 -3.18
N ALA A 331 -2.35 12.29 -3.86
CA ALA A 331 -1.90 12.32 -5.24
C ALA A 331 -3.05 12.38 -6.28
N ASN A 332 -4.27 12.03 -5.89
CA ASN A 332 -5.39 11.85 -6.82
C ASN A 332 -6.70 12.38 -6.23
N HIS A 333 -6.90 13.69 -6.28
CA HIS A 333 -8.14 14.36 -5.89
C HIS A 333 -8.35 15.67 -6.67
N ASP A 334 -9.55 16.22 -6.57
CA ASP A 334 -9.89 17.58 -6.96
C ASP A 334 -10.83 18.20 -5.91
N ASP A 335 -11.38 19.38 -6.20
CA ASP A 335 -12.30 20.08 -5.28
C ASP A 335 -13.63 19.35 -5.04
N ARG A 336 -13.99 18.39 -5.89
CA ARG A 336 -15.23 17.61 -5.79
C ARG A 336 -15.05 16.35 -4.93
N GLY A 337 -13.83 15.80 -4.88
CA GLY A 337 -13.56 14.58 -4.11
C GLY A 337 -12.37 13.79 -4.61
N ILE A 338 -12.39 12.51 -4.29
CA ILE A 338 -11.35 11.54 -4.63
C ILE A 338 -11.38 11.22 -6.13
N ILE A 339 -10.22 10.82 -6.69
CA ILE A 339 -10.09 10.28 -8.06
C ILE A 339 -9.28 8.98 -7.97
N TRP A 340 -9.93 7.84 -7.71
CA TRP A 340 -9.22 6.58 -7.57
C TRP A 340 -8.55 6.17 -8.89
N PRO A 341 -7.30 5.69 -8.85
CA PRO A 341 -6.76 4.85 -9.91
C PRO A 341 -7.56 3.54 -10.03
N GLU A 342 -7.66 2.99 -11.22
CA GLU A 342 -8.43 1.78 -11.52
C GLU A 342 -7.99 0.57 -10.67
N GLY A 343 -6.69 0.43 -10.40
CA GLY A 343 -6.13 -0.72 -9.65
C GLY A 343 -6.61 -0.82 -8.20
N VAL A 344 -7.00 0.30 -7.58
CA VAL A 344 -7.33 0.37 -6.14
C VAL A 344 -8.74 0.86 -5.85
N THR A 345 -9.53 1.16 -6.88
CA THR A 345 -10.90 1.67 -6.70
C THR A 345 -11.77 0.71 -5.87
N PRO A 346 -12.62 1.22 -4.94
CA PRO A 346 -13.50 0.36 -4.15
C PRO A 346 -14.57 -0.34 -4.99
N PHE A 347 -15.05 0.31 -6.04
CA PHE A 347 -15.97 -0.24 -7.03
C PHE A 347 -15.50 0.13 -8.42
N HIS A 348 -15.68 -0.76 -9.39
CA HIS A 348 -15.18 -0.55 -10.75
C HIS A 348 -16.00 0.50 -11.52
N CYS A 349 -17.29 0.61 -11.23
CA CYS A 349 -18.18 1.55 -11.91
C CYS A 349 -19.36 1.94 -11.02
N GLY A 350 -19.73 3.22 -11.04
CA GLY A 350 -20.98 3.72 -10.50
C GLY A 350 -22.09 3.63 -11.52
N ILE A 351 -23.30 3.23 -11.13
CA ILE A 351 -24.51 3.31 -11.96
C ILE A 351 -25.45 4.31 -11.31
N VAL A 352 -25.79 5.38 -11.99
CA VAL A 352 -26.66 6.45 -11.50
C VAL A 352 -27.99 6.42 -12.24
N ASN A 353 -29.06 6.09 -11.53
CA ASN A 353 -30.43 6.19 -12.02
C ASN A 353 -30.96 7.60 -11.81
N LEU A 354 -31.22 8.35 -12.89
CA LEU A 354 -31.74 9.71 -12.81
C LEU A 354 -33.23 9.78 -12.48
N LYS A 355 -33.97 8.67 -12.62
CA LYS A 355 -35.40 8.63 -12.36
C LYS A 355 -35.81 7.30 -11.72
N GLN A 356 -35.51 7.18 -10.44
CA GLN A 356 -35.89 6.04 -9.62
C GLN A 356 -37.43 5.91 -9.63
N GLY A 357 -37.92 4.66 -9.79
CA GLY A 357 -39.35 4.35 -9.89
C GLY A 357 -39.91 4.39 -11.34
N ASP A 358 -39.12 4.86 -12.33
CA ASP A 358 -39.44 4.67 -13.75
C ASP A 358 -39.06 3.24 -14.15
N ALA A 359 -40.07 2.48 -14.62
CA ALA A 359 -39.87 1.05 -14.86
C ALA A 359 -38.78 0.74 -15.90
N GLU A 360 -38.67 1.55 -16.94
CA GLU A 360 -37.64 1.37 -17.97
C GLU A 360 -36.24 1.72 -17.46
N ALA A 361 -36.09 2.86 -16.74
CA ALA A 361 -34.83 3.24 -16.13
C ALA A 361 -34.37 2.25 -15.06
N ASP A 362 -35.28 1.77 -14.22
CA ASP A 362 -34.98 0.77 -13.20
C ASP A 362 -34.55 -0.56 -13.82
N ALA A 363 -35.23 -1.00 -14.90
CA ALA A 363 -34.88 -2.22 -15.62
C ALA A 363 -33.49 -2.11 -16.29
N ALA A 364 -33.19 -0.97 -16.95
CA ALA A 364 -31.91 -0.72 -17.57
C ALA A 364 -30.76 -0.71 -16.56
N CYS A 365 -30.94 -0.03 -15.41
CA CYS A 365 -29.93 -0.04 -14.34
C CYS A 365 -29.68 -1.43 -13.76
N LYS A 366 -30.74 -2.24 -13.56
CA LYS A 366 -30.60 -3.64 -13.10
C LYS A 366 -29.88 -4.50 -14.14
N GLY A 367 -30.19 -4.30 -15.43
CA GLY A 367 -29.51 -4.99 -16.53
C GLY A 367 -28.01 -4.67 -16.57
N LEU A 368 -27.64 -3.38 -16.50
CA LEU A 368 -26.25 -2.92 -16.42
C LEU A 368 -25.52 -3.50 -15.20
N TYR A 369 -26.17 -3.45 -14.04
CA TYR A 369 -25.61 -4.02 -12.82
C TYR A 369 -25.28 -5.51 -12.98
N GLN A 370 -26.22 -6.29 -13.52
CA GLN A 370 -26.02 -7.72 -13.75
C GLN A 370 -24.92 -7.98 -14.79
N ALA A 371 -24.97 -7.29 -15.92
CA ALA A 371 -23.99 -7.46 -17.00
C ALA A 371 -22.55 -7.13 -16.57
N LEU A 372 -22.35 -6.07 -15.77
CA LEU A 372 -21.06 -5.77 -15.17
C LEU A 372 -20.61 -6.86 -14.18
N SER A 373 -21.54 -7.33 -13.33
CA SER A 373 -21.25 -8.41 -12.37
C SER A 373 -20.88 -9.72 -13.06
N ASP A 374 -21.54 -10.08 -14.15
CA ASP A 374 -21.26 -11.27 -14.95
C ASP A 374 -19.87 -11.22 -15.63
N LYS A 375 -19.35 -10.00 -15.84
CA LYS A 375 -17.96 -9.76 -16.28
C LYS A 375 -16.94 -9.80 -15.13
N GLY A 376 -17.35 -10.11 -13.90
CA GLY A 376 -16.48 -10.13 -12.73
C GLY A 376 -16.14 -8.74 -12.19
N LEU A 377 -16.91 -7.72 -12.58
CA LEU A 377 -16.75 -6.36 -12.07
C LEU A 377 -17.67 -6.14 -10.85
N GLU A 378 -17.31 -5.16 -10.03
CA GLU A 378 -18.08 -4.77 -8.85
C GLU A 378 -18.70 -3.39 -9.05
N PRO A 379 -19.95 -3.30 -9.58
CA PRO A 379 -20.64 -2.02 -9.71
C PRO A 379 -21.24 -1.54 -8.39
N LEU A 380 -21.32 -0.21 -8.22
CA LEU A 380 -22.09 0.46 -7.18
C LEU A 380 -23.30 1.14 -7.82
N TYR A 381 -24.50 0.60 -7.58
CA TYR A 381 -25.74 1.16 -8.13
C TYR A 381 -26.39 2.14 -7.14
N ASP A 382 -26.50 3.41 -7.53
CA ASP A 382 -27.23 4.44 -6.79
C ASP A 382 -28.72 4.39 -7.10
N ASP A 383 -29.41 3.59 -6.32
CA ASP A 383 -30.85 3.35 -6.37
C ASP A 383 -31.62 4.17 -5.32
N ARG A 384 -31.04 5.22 -4.75
CA ARG A 384 -31.71 6.07 -3.77
C ARG A 384 -32.72 7.00 -4.44
N GLU A 385 -33.75 7.36 -3.70
CA GLU A 385 -34.73 8.38 -4.09
C GLU A 385 -34.19 9.79 -3.81
N GLU A 386 -33.13 10.17 -4.53
CA GLU A 386 -32.43 11.43 -4.37
C GLU A 386 -32.40 12.21 -5.69
N ARG A 387 -32.25 13.54 -5.63
CA ARG A 387 -32.06 14.37 -6.81
C ARG A 387 -30.76 14.00 -7.53
N ALA A 388 -30.76 14.13 -8.86
CA ALA A 388 -29.57 13.83 -9.69
C ALA A 388 -28.29 14.51 -9.19
N GLY A 389 -28.35 15.79 -8.83
CA GLY A 389 -27.22 16.54 -8.30
C GLY A 389 -26.63 15.94 -7.01
N ALA A 390 -27.47 15.42 -6.11
CA ALA A 390 -27.01 14.76 -4.88
C ALA A 390 -26.34 13.41 -5.18
N LYS A 391 -26.86 12.66 -6.15
CA LYS A 391 -26.25 11.39 -6.61
C LYS A 391 -24.89 11.65 -7.25
N PHE A 392 -24.79 12.63 -8.14
CA PHE A 392 -23.50 13.01 -8.76
C PHE A 392 -22.49 13.49 -7.71
N ALA A 393 -22.91 14.35 -6.77
CA ALA A 393 -22.02 14.81 -5.71
C ALA A 393 -21.48 13.66 -4.83
N THR A 394 -22.31 12.66 -4.54
CA THR A 394 -21.86 11.45 -3.83
C THR A 394 -20.85 10.66 -4.65
N MET A 395 -21.12 10.42 -5.95
CA MET A 395 -20.21 9.67 -6.82
C MET A 395 -18.87 10.39 -7.02
N ASP A 396 -18.89 11.72 -7.19
CA ASP A 396 -17.68 12.52 -7.32
C ASP A 396 -16.87 12.52 -6.01
N LEU A 397 -17.54 12.62 -4.85
CA LEU A 397 -16.86 12.57 -3.54
C LEU A 397 -16.16 11.24 -3.28
N ILE A 398 -16.85 10.10 -3.52
CA ILE A 398 -16.27 8.77 -3.31
C ILE A 398 -15.26 8.38 -4.40
N GLY A 399 -15.29 9.06 -5.57
CA GLY A 399 -14.24 9.07 -6.56
C GLY A 399 -14.13 7.82 -7.43
N LEU A 400 -15.23 7.14 -7.74
CA LEU A 400 -15.19 5.98 -8.64
C LEU A 400 -14.72 6.41 -10.04
N PRO A 401 -13.75 5.72 -10.66
CA PRO A 401 -13.14 6.14 -11.92
C PRO A 401 -14.15 6.29 -13.07
N TRP A 402 -15.17 5.45 -13.07
CA TRP A 402 -16.16 5.38 -14.13
C TRP A 402 -17.58 5.41 -13.61
N ARG A 403 -18.45 6.09 -14.32
CA ARG A 403 -19.87 6.22 -13.98
C ARG A 403 -20.74 6.03 -15.22
N ILE A 404 -21.74 5.14 -15.15
CA ILE A 404 -22.79 5.02 -16.15
C ILE A 404 -24.03 5.75 -15.64
N THR A 405 -24.48 6.75 -16.38
CA THR A 405 -25.68 7.53 -16.06
C THR A 405 -26.83 7.06 -16.94
N VAL A 406 -27.96 6.70 -16.32
CA VAL A 406 -29.16 6.21 -16.96
C VAL A 406 -30.31 7.20 -16.77
N GLY A 407 -30.82 7.72 -17.86
CA GLY A 407 -31.96 8.64 -17.83
C GLY A 407 -33.00 8.32 -18.92
N PRO A 408 -34.30 8.66 -18.70
CA PRO A 408 -35.36 8.33 -19.64
C PRO A 408 -35.19 8.90 -21.04
N ARG A 409 -34.46 10.04 -21.19
CA ARG A 409 -34.20 10.65 -22.51
C ARG A 409 -33.22 9.77 -23.31
N GLY A 410 -32.11 9.35 -22.72
CA GLY A 410 -31.15 8.48 -23.38
C GLY A 410 -31.76 7.12 -23.75
N LEU A 411 -32.54 6.54 -22.85
CA LEU A 411 -33.18 5.25 -23.10
C LEU A 411 -34.13 5.25 -24.32
N LYS A 412 -34.81 6.37 -24.59
CA LYS A 412 -35.62 6.52 -25.81
C LYS A 412 -34.83 6.43 -27.11
N THR A 413 -33.55 6.73 -27.07
CA THR A 413 -32.61 6.59 -28.20
C THR A 413 -31.68 5.41 -28.04
N GLY A 414 -31.91 4.58 -27.01
CA GLY A 414 -31.11 3.35 -26.75
C GLY A 414 -29.73 3.62 -26.21
N VAL A 415 -29.48 4.76 -25.57
CA VAL A 415 -28.16 5.13 -25.07
C VAL A 415 -28.13 5.39 -23.56
N VAL A 416 -26.96 5.18 -22.98
CA VAL A 416 -26.55 5.60 -21.63
C VAL A 416 -25.29 6.47 -21.75
N GLU A 417 -24.98 7.24 -20.72
CA GLU A 417 -23.78 8.07 -20.70
C GLU A 417 -22.70 7.42 -19.83
N LEU A 418 -21.53 7.15 -20.40
CA LEU A 418 -20.32 6.71 -19.67
C LEU A 418 -19.43 7.92 -19.42
N THR A 419 -19.12 8.22 -18.17
CA THR A 419 -18.32 9.37 -17.76
C THR A 419 -17.05 8.92 -17.06
N SER A 420 -15.90 9.48 -17.43
CA SER A 420 -14.63 9.37 -16.71
C SER A 420 -14.57 10.40 -15.57
N ARG A 421 -14.31 9.94 -14.35
CA ARG A 421 -14.12 10.81 -13.17
C ARG A 421 -12.88 11.69 -13.31
N ARG A 422 -11.81 11.14 -13.89
CA ARG A 422 -10.52 11.82 -14.02
C ARG A 422 -10.55 12.96 -15.02
N THR A 423 -11.10 12.73 -16.22
CA THR A 423 -11.12 13.75 -17.28
C THR A 423 -12.41 14.57 -17.30
N GLY A 424 -13.49 14.07 -16.72
CA GLY A 424 -14.83 14.63 -16.80
C GLY A 424 -15.49 14.42 -18.17
N GLU A 425 -14.83 13.75 -19.09
CA GLU A 425 -15.38 13.45 -20.42
C GLU A 425 -16.50 12.43 -20.32
N SER A 426 -17.55 12.64 -21.12
CA SER A 426 -18.72 11.77 -21.21
C SER A 426 -18.96 11.36 -22.65
N GLU A 427 -19.34 10.11 -22.84
CA GLU A 427 -19.68 9.52 -24.14
C GLU A 427 -21.03 8.81 -24.06
N GLU A 428 -21.90 9.08 -25.02
CA GLU A 428 -23.17 8.35 -25.19
C GLU A 428 -22.94 7.07 -26.00
N MET A 429 -23.41 5.96 -25.47
CA MET A 429 -23.27 4.64 -26.13
C MET A 429 -24.39 3.68 -25.70
N SER A 430 -24.53 2.55 -26.41
CA SER A 430 -25.50 1.53 -25.97
C SER A 430 -25.09 0.96 -24.59
N PRO A 431 -26.04 0.43 -23.78
CA PRO A 431 -25.73 -0.23 -22.51
C PRO A 431 -24.69 -1.35 -22.64
N GLU A 432 -24.75 -2.14 -23.70
CA GLU A 432 -23.82 -3.24 -23.99
C GLU A 432 -22.41 -2.71 -24.28
N ALA A 433 -22.31 -1.63 -25.05
CA ALA A 433 -21.02 -0.97 -25.35
C ALA A 433 -20.39 -0.39 -24.06
N ALA A 434 -21.19 0.21 -23.19
CA ALA A 434 -20.72 0.74 -21.92
C ALA A 434 -20.16 -0.37 -21.02
N VAL A 435 -20.85 -1.51 -20.92
CA VAL A 435 -20.36 -2.68 -20.18
C VAL A 435 -19.06 -3.23 -20.78
N ALA A 436 -18.98 -3.36 -22.11
CA ALA A 436 -17.79 -3.84 -22.78
C ALA A 436 -16.61 -2.91 -22.54
N ARG A 437 -16.81 -1.59 -22.66
CA ARG A 437 -15.78 -0.58 -22.44
C ARG A 437 -15.23 -0.60 -21.02
N VAL A 438 -16.09 -0.66 -20.00
CA VAL A 438 -15.67 -0.78 -18.60
C VAL A 438 -14.91 -2.08 -18.37
N ALA A 439 -15.37 -3.22 -18.93
CA ALA A 439 -14.68 -4.50 -18.80
C ALA A 439 -13.28 -4.49 -19.43
N GLU A 440 -13.11 -3.83 -20.58
CA GLU A 440 -11.82 -3.65 -21.26
C GLU A 440 -10.84 -2.83 -20.40
N ILE A 441 -11.30 -1.73 -19.81
CA ILE A 441 -10.49 -0.85 -18.95
C ILE A 441 -9.91 -1.64 -17.77
N TYR A 442 -10.70 -2.49 -17.14
CA TYR A 442 -10.26 -3.25 -15.96
C TYR A 442 -9.58 -4.58 -16.28
N ALA A 443 -9.48 -4.99 -17.52
CA ALA A 443 -8.79 -6.24 -17.89
C ALA A 443 -7.34 -6.31 -17.39
N PRO A 444 -6.52 -5.23 -17.47
CA PRO A 444 -5.15 -5.22 -16.96
C PRO A 444 -5.06 -5.20 -15.42
N HIS A 445 -6.11 -4.74 -14.74
CA HIS A 445 -6.13 -4.54 -13.30
C HIS A 445 -6.78 -5.70 -12.52
N ARG A 446 -7.10 -6.80 -13.19
CA ARG A 446 -7.61 -7.98 -12.51
C ARG A 446 -6.51 -8.56 -11.64
N THR A 447 -6.63 -8.35 -10.34
CA THR A 447 -5.91 -9.14 -9.35
C THR A 447 -6.36 -10.58 -9.56
N GLY A 448 -5.43 -11.52 -9.61
CA GLY A 448 -5.77 -12.93 -9.55
C GLY A 448 -6.56 -13.16 -8.25
N SER A 449 -7.86 -13.29 -8.36
CA SER A 449 -8.79 -13.40 -7.22
C SER A 449 -8.66 -14.74 -6.49
N HIS A 450 -7.53 -15.41 -6.57
CA HIS A 450 -7.33 -16.70 -5.96
C HIS A 450 -6.07 -16.71 -5.12
N TRP A 451 -6.29 -16.74 -3.84
CA TRP A 451 -5.42 -17.42 -2.91
C TRP A 451 -5.49 -18.92 -3.24
N GLU A 452 -5.09 -19.31 -4.45
CA GLU A 452 -4.77 -20.70 -4.73
C GLU A 452 -3.41 -20.94 -4.10
N PRO A 453 -3.29 -21.93 -3.19
CA PRO A 453 -1.99 -22.39 -2.78
C PRO A 453 -1.25 -22.76 -4.06
N MET A 454 -0.01 -22.22 -4.21
CA MET A 454 0.84 -22.43 -5.39
C MET A 454 0.65 -23.83 -5.93
N ALA A 455 0.23 -23.94 -7.16
CA ALA A 455 0.05 -25.22 -7.82
C ALA A 455 1.33 -26.06 -7.62
N LYS A 456 1.18 -27.33 -7.29
CA LYS A 456 2.22 -28.30 -6.92
C LYS A 456 3.38 -28.46 -7.93
N SER A 457 3.56 -27.55 -8.88
CA SER A 457 4.59 -27.64 -9.92
C SER A 457 5.97 -27.12 -9.51
N SER A 458 6.09 -26.34 -8.43
CA SER A 458 7.39 -25.86 -7.94
C SER A 458 7.88 -26.55 -6.65
N PHE A 459 7.12 -27.50 -6.09
CA PHE A 459 7.52 -28.28 -4.91
C PHE A 459 8.13 -29.64 -5.24
N HIS A 460 8.44 -29.95 -6.51
CA HIS A 460 8.93 -31.28 -6.90
C HIS A 460 10.47 -31.41 -6.96
N THR A 461 11.22 -30.54 -6.29
CA THR A 461 12.68 -30.74 -6.17
C THR A 461 13.22 -30.77 -4.73
N TRP A 462 12.35 -30.89 -3.72
CA TRP A 462 12.80 -31.03 -2.33
C TRP A 462 12.00 -32.12 -1.60
N LEU A 463 12.28 -33.36 -1.89
CA LEU A 463 12.18 -34.56 -1.02
C LEU A 463 13.41 -35.39 -1.23
#